data_86e39651c929fe79fa0f14197e657dd2
#
_entry.id   86e39651c929fe79fa0f14197e657dd2
#
_cell.length_a   1.000
_cell.length_b   1.000
_cell.length_c   1.000
_cell.angle_alpha   90.00
_cell.angle_beta   90.00
_cell.angle_gamma   90.00
#
_symmetry.space_group_name_H-M   'P 1'
#
loop_
_entity.id
_entity.type
_entity.pdbx_description
1 polymer ?
#
loop_
_entity_poly.entity_id
_entity_poly.type
_entity_poly.pdbx_seq_one_letter_code
_entity_poly.pdbx_strand_id
1 'polypeptide(L)'
;CIVAWAQNDDFVQYQLDNGLTVYLWEDHDQPDVQGWTVTRAGSIDEPATATGLAHYLEHMLFKGTDRIGALDWEKEQPLYEQIIALYDTLALTTDAKAREAVQLRINEVSLEAAKYAAPDEFSNLIQGIGGEGLNAFTAYDVTCYMNSFPAYQMERWLTLYADRLTNPVFRSFQAELENVFEEYNMYLDDNSTHSRNFIFGKLYEGHAYARDIIGYAEDLKNPKLRKLIDFYNTWYVPNNMALILVGDFDIEATKPLIEKTFGKLQARPLPDRTKYPTTAFAQDERYSAKLGYMPELYIAYNGVPVGDKDELLLDFLGDI
;
A
#
# COMPACT_ATOMS: atom_id res chain seq x y z
N CYS A 1 -9.56 -34.79 7.42
CA CYS A 1 -9.00 -34.40 8.71
C CYS A 1 -9.73 -33.15 9.17
N ILE A 2 -10.48 -33.27 10.27
CA ILE A 2 -11.05 -32.12 10.96
C ILE A 2 -9.84 -31.39 11.55
N VAL A 3 -9.45 -30.25 10.98
CA VAL A 3 -8.56 -29.33 11.67
C VAL A 3 -9.41 -28.72 12.77
N ALA A 4 -9.31 -29.32 13.97
CA ALA A 4 -9.73 -28.66 15.18
C ALA A 4 -8.82 -27.44 15.30
N TRP A 5 -9.36 -26.25 15.14
CA TRP A 5 -8.72 -25.03 15.63
C TRP A 5 -8.64 -25.23 17.15
N ALA A 6 -7.45 -25.60 17.62
CA ALA A 6 -7.17 -25.46 19.03
C ALA A 6 -7.41 -23.99 19.33
N GLN A 7 -8.29 -23.69 20.27
CA GLN A 7 -8.32 -22.38 20.90
C GLN A 7 -6.94 -22.25 21.54
N ASN A 8 -6.05 -21.53 20.88
CA ASN A 8 -4.74 -21.25 21.42
C ASN A 8 -4.93 -19.98 22.24
N ASP A 9 -4.70 -20.03 23.54
CA ASP A 9 -4.80 -18.87 24.42
C ASP A 9 -3.80 -17.76 23.99
N ASP A 10 -2.86 -18.10 23.11
CA ASP A 10 -1.81 -17.23 22.56
C ASP A 10 -2.28 -16.38 21.37
N PHE A 11 -3.52 -16.53 20.89
CA PHE A 11 -4.09 -15.74 19.78
C PHE A 11 -5.30 -14.93 20.24
N VAL A 12 -5.24 -13.63 20.00
CA VAL A 12 -6.33 -12.70 20.31
C VAL A 12 -6.65 -11.83 19.10
N GLN A 13 -7.94 -11.71 18.78
CA GLN A 13 -8.48 -10.73 17.86
C GLN A 13 -9.44 -9.81 18.60
N TYR A 14 -9.28 -8.50 18.42
CA TYR A 14 -10.21 -7.49 18.95
C TYR A 14 -10.23 -6.23 18.08
N GLN A 15 -11.10 -5.31 18.41
CA GLN A 15 -11.22 -4.04 17.70
C GLN A 15 -11.11 -2.89 18.68
N LEU A 16 -10.35 -1.84 18.33
CA LEU A 16 -10.30 -0.59 19.07
C LEU A 16 -11.58 0.24 18.85
N ASP A 17 -11.83 1.20 19.72
CA ASP A 17 -13.02 2.10 19.62
C ASP A 17 -13.05 2.88 18.29
N ASN A 18 -11.89 3.15 17.68
CA ASN A 18 -11.78 3.80 16.37
C ASN A 18 -11.96 2.84 15.18
N GLY A 19 -12.28 1.57 15.44
CA GLY A 19 -12.55 0.57 14.41
C GLY A 19 -11.33 -0.18 13.88
N LEU A 20 -10.11 0.09 14.38
CA LEU A 20 -8.92 -0.69 14.00
C LEU A 20 -9.06 -2.13 14.50
N THR A 21 -8.91 -3.09 13.59
CA THR A 21 -8.84 -4.50 13.96
C THR A 21 -7.42 -4.86 14.38
N VAL A 22 -7.27 -5.56 15.50
CA VAL A 22 -5.97 -5.97 16.03
C VAL A 22 -5.93 -7.49 16.14
N TYR A 23 -4.83 -8.05 15.63
CA TYR A 23 -4.51 -9.48 15.72
C TYR A 23 -3.20 -9.62 16.49
N LEU A 24 -3.21 -10.36 17.58
CA LEU A 24 -2.04 -10.62 18.42
C LEU A 24 -1.83 -12.13 18.51
N TRP A 25 -0.61 -12.56 18.24
CA TRP A 25 -0.19 -13.94 18.43
C TRP A 25 1.11 -13.94 19.24
N GLU A 26 0.99 -14.37 20.49
CA GLU A 26 2.11 -14.51 21.40
C GLU A 26 2.86 -15.82 21.10
N ASP A 27 4.17 -15.72 20.78
CA ASP A 27 5.06 -16.83 20.46
C ASP A 27 6.44 -16.57 21.06
N HIS A 28 6.73 -17.20 22.19
CA HIS A 28 8.00 -17.06 22.91
C HIS A 28 9.15 -17.91 22.36
N ASP A 29 8.90 -18.72 21.33
CA ASP A 29 9.94 -19.50 20.66
C ASP A 29 10.79 -18.64 19.70
N GLN A 30 10.34 -17.43 19.39
CA GLN A 30 11.03 -16.46 18.54
C GLN A 30 11.41 -15.21 19.35
N PRO A 31 12.67 -14.71 19.28
CA PRO A 31 13.11 -13.57 20.09
C PRO A 31 12.59 -12.20 19.58
N ASP A 32 12.07 -12.16 18.38
CA ASP A 32 11.63 -10.96 17.70
C ASP A 32 10.12 -10.95 17.51
N VAL A 33 9.60 -9.77 17.20
CA VAL A 33 8.20 -9.56 16.84
C VAL A 33 8.11 -9.19 15.38
N GLN A 34 7.21 -9.85 14.65
CA GLN A 34 6.77 -9.45 13.33
C GLN A 34 5.59 -8.49 13.47
N GLY A 35 5.76 -7.27 12.98
CA GLY A 35 4.74 -6.24 13.01
C GLY A 35 4.26 -5.88 11.60
N TRP A 36 2.94 -5.87 11.42
CA TRP A 36 2.29 -5.57 10.14
C TRP A 36 1.18 -4.57 10.34
N THR A 37 1.14 -3.53 9.48
CA THR A 37 -0.04 -2.68 9.32
C THR A 37 -0.62 -2.93 7.94
N VAL A 38 -1.89 -3.30 7.92
CA VAL A 38 -2.60 -3.71 6.70
C VAL A 38 -3.74 -2.73 6.46
N THR A 39 -3.78 -2.13 5.28
CA THR A 39 -4.89 -1.31 4.82
C THR A 39 -5.68 -2.09 3.78
N ARG A 40 -7.00 -2.21 3.98
CA ARG A 40 -7.89 -2.85 3.01
C ARG A 40 -8.19 -1.90 1.85
N ALA A 41 -7.13 -1.55 1.12
CA ALA A 41 -7.19 -0.74 -0.09
C ALA A 41 -5.99 -1.09 -0.98
N GLY A 42 -6.21 -1.17 -2.27
CA GLY A 42 -5.22 -1.49 -3.28
C GLY A 42 -5.61 -0.91 -4.64
N SER A 43 -5.09 -1.48 -5.71
CA SER A 43 -5.32 -0.96 -7.06
C SER A 43 -6.78 -1.02 -7.52
N ILE A 44 -7.63 -1.85 -6.89
CA ILE A 44 -9.08 -1.89 -7.17
C ILE A 44 -9.80 -0.60 -6.78
N ASP A 45 -9.29 0.09 -5.76
CA ASP A 45 -9.90 1.30 -5.20
C ASP A 45 -9.44 2.58 -5.92
N GLU A 46 -8.54 2.46 -6.89
CA GLU A 46 -8.03 3.57 -7.67
C GLU A 46 -9.07 4.10 -8.67
N PRO A 47 -9.17 5.43 -8.83
CA PRO A 47 -9.95 5.97 -9.94
C PRO A 47 -9.32 5.55 -11.27
N ALA A 48 -10.16 5.21 -12.26
CA ALA A 48 -9.73 4.75 -13.58
C ALA A 48 -8.84 5.78 -14.34
N THR A 49 -8.77 7.01 -13.86
CA THR A 49 -7.98 8.11 -14.44
C THR A 49 -6.69 8.42 -13.67
N ALA A 50 -6.31 7.54 -12.72
CA ALA A 50 -5.10 7.66 -11.93
C ALA A 50 -4.69 6.26 -11.42
N THR A 51 -4.26 5.42 -12.34
CA THR A 51 -3.79 4.05 -12.06
C THR A 51 -2.37 4.07 -11.49
N GLY A 52 -2.01 3.06 -10.71
CA GLY A 52 -0.73 2.97 -10.00
C GLY A 52 -0.66 3.83 -8.73
N LEU A 53 -1.79 4.45 -8.33
CA LEU A 53 -1.84 5.38 -7.21
C LEU A 53 -1.63 4.68 -5.86
N ALA A 54 -2.17 3.47 -5.70
CA ALA A 54 -2.02 2.69 -4.47
C ALA A 54 -0.56 2.26 -4.26
N HIS A 55 0.09 1.75 -5.31
CA HIS A 55 1.50 1.38 -5.28
C HIS A 55 2.40 2.61 -5.06
N TYR A 56 2.11 3.71 -5.72
CA TYR A 56 2.88 4.94 -5.51
C TYR A 56 2.71 5.49 -4.07
N LEU A 57 1.51 5.40 -3.49
CA LEU A 57 1.29 5.76 -2.09
C LEU A 57 2.07 4.86 -1.13
N GLU A 58 2.21 3.58 -1.46
CA GLU A 58 3.06 2.66 -0.70
C GLU A 58 4.47 3.23 -0.54
N HIS A 59 5.12 3.63 -1.64
CA HIS A 59 6.43 4.28 -1.62
C HIS A 59 6.44 5.58 -0.82
N MET A 60 5.41 6.40 -1.01
CA MET A 60 5.35 7.72 -0.38
C MET A 60 5.19 7.68 1.14
N LEU A 61 4.61 6.61 1.71
CA LEU A 61 4.51 6.46 3.16
C LEU A 61 5.85 6.14 3.85
N PHE A 62 6.93 5.92 3.13
CA PHE A 62 8.28 5.85 3.69
C PHE A 62 8.94 7.24 3.84
N LYS A 63 8.35 8.31 3.29
CA LYS A 63 8.94 9.65 3.27
C LYS A 63 8.72 10.47 4.55
N GLY A 64 8.08 9.83 5.55
CA GLY A 64 7.88 10.40 6.89
C GLY A 64 6.61 11.23 7.04
N THR A 65 6.59 12.05 8.07
CA THR A 65 5.42 12.81 8.54
C THR A 65 5.80 14.27 8.78
N ASP A 66 4.88 15.06 9.34
CA ASP A 66 5.18 16.41 9.83
C ASP A 66 6.16 16.44 11.01
N ARG A 67 6.56 15.27 11.54
CA ARG A 67 7.51 15.10 12.64
C ARG A 67 8.71 14.24 12.24
N ILE A 68 8.46 13.05 11.70
CA ILE A 68 9.51 12.14 11.20
C ILE A 68 9.91 12.62 9.81
N GLY A 69 11.19 12.87 9.60
CA GLY A 69 11.70 13.38 8.34
C GLY A 69 11.55 14.90 8.16
N ALA A 70 11.08 15.64 9.18
CA ALA A 70 11.01 17.09 9.19
C ALA A 70 12.11 17.68 10.07
N LEU A 71 13.11 18.29 9.46
CA LEU A 71 14.15 19.03 10.18
C LEU A 71 13.63 20.38 10.72
N ASP A 72 12.72 21.02 9.99
CA ASP A 72 12.06 22.28 10.37
C ASP A 72 10.70 22.35 9.65
N TRP A 73 9.66 21.76 10.28
CA TRP A 73 8.32 21.69 9.69
C TRP A 73 7.68 23.06 9.46
N GLU A 74 7.96 24.05 10.33
CA GLU A 74 7.40 25.40 10.17
C GLU A 74 7.86 26.07 8.87
N LYS A 75 9.09 25.75 8.42
CA LYS A 75 9.62 26.23 7.14
C LYS A 75 9.27 25.32 5.97
N GLU A 76 9.19 24.03 6.19
CA GLU A 76 8.84 23.06 5.15
C GLU A 76 7.38 23.15 4.72
N GLN A 77 6.45 23.27 5.67
CA GLN A 77 5.01 23.22 5.41
C GLN A 77 4.55 24.20 4.32
N PRO A 78 4.87 25.50 4.34
CA PRO A 78 4.41 26.42 3.29
C PRO A 78 4.97 26.08 1.91
N LEU A 79 6.16 25.50 1.82
CA LEU A 79 6.74 25.02 0.56
C LEU A 79 6.02 23.76 0.07
N TYR A 80 5.71 22.84 0.98
CA TYR A 80 4.92 21.64 0.66
C TYR A 80 3.52 21.99 0.15
N GLU A 81 2.84 22.93 0.79
CA GLU A 81 1.54 23.43 0.32
C GLU A 81 1.63 24.10 -1.07
N GLN A 82 2.72 24.85 -1.33
CA GLN A 82 2.99 25.41 -2.65
C GLN A 82 3.22 24.31 -3.70
N ILE A 83 3.94 23.23 -3.36
CA ILE A 83 4.15 22.08 -4.26
C ILE A 83 2.81 21.47 -4.62
N ILE A 84 1.91 21.23 -3.65
CA ILE A 84 0.58 20.69 -3.91
C ILE A 84 -0.20 21.59 -4.89
N ALA A 85 -0.21 22.91 -4.66
CA ALA A 85 -0.90 23.86 -5.53
C ALA A 85 -0.31 23.91 -6.96
N LEU A 86 1.00 23.73 -7.08
CA LEU A 86 1.66 23.66 -8.38
C LEU A 86 1.29 22.37 -9.13
N TYR A 87 1.18 21.22 -8.45
CA TYR A 87 0.68 19.98 -9.07
C TYR A 87 -0.80 20.10 -9.48
N ASP A 88 -1.63 20.77 -8.69
CA ASP A 88 -3.02 21.07 -9.09
C ASP A 88 -3.04 21.93 -10.36
N THR A 89 -2.16 22.92 -10.46
CA THR A 89 -2.00 23.77 -11.66
C THR A 89 -1.51 22.94 -12.86
N LEU A 90 -0.52 22.08 -12.67
CA LEU A 90 0.04 21.20 -13.70
C LEU A 90 -1.04 20.27 -14.27
N ALA A 91 -1.91 19.74 -13.42
CA ALA A 91 -3.00 18.84 -13.84
C ALA A 91 -4.03 19.52 -14.76
N LEU A 92 -4.20 20.84 -14.64
CA LEU A 92 -5.14 21.63 -15.45
C LEU A 92 -4.47 22.27 -16.69
N THR A 93 -3.13 22.27 -16.75
CA THR A 93 -2.38 22.92 -17.81
C THR A 93 -2.21 21.97 -19.01
N THR A 94 -2.68 22.36 -20.18
CA THR A 94 -2.58 21.55 -21.42
C THR A 94 -1.50 22.05 -22.40
N ASP A 95 -1.16 23.34 -22.37
CA ASP A 95 -0.10 23.89 -23.20
C ASP A 95 1.29 23.40 -22.78
N ALA A 96 2.07 22.88 -23.72
CA ALA A 96 3.34 22.23 -23.43
C ALA A 96 4.37 23.17 -22.78
N LYS A 97 4.47 24.44 -23.24
CA LYS A 97 5.41 25.40 -22.67
C LYS A 97 5.00 25.83 -21.26
N ALA A 98 3.70 26.01 -21.05
CA ALA A 98 3.16 26.34 -19.75
C ALA A 98 3.38 25.18 -18.77
N ARG A 99 3.20 23.90 -19.20
CA ARG A 99 3.51 22.72 -18.38
C ARG A 99 4.98 22.69 -17.98
N GLU A 100 5.89 22.89 -18.93
CA GLU A 100 7.32 22.92 -18.66
C GLU A 100 7.66 24.00 -17.63
N ALA A 101 7.10 25.20 -17.73
CA ALA A 101 7.30 26.27 -16.77
C ALA A 101 6.81 25.90 -15.36
N VAL A 102 5.66 25.25 -15.23
CA VAL A 102 5.12 24.76 -13.96
C VAL A 102 6.02 23.67 -13.39
N GLN A 103 6.49 22.72 -14.21
CA GLN A 103 7.40 21.66 -13.78
C GLN A 103 8.74 22.22 -13.27
N LEU A 104 9.32 23.20 -13.95
CA LEU A 104 10.51 23.90 -13.47
C LEU A 104 10.26 24.56 -12.11
N ARG A 105 9.10 25.18 -11.93
CA ARG A 105 8.75 25.80 -10.64
C ARG A 105 8.53 24.77 -9.54
N ILE A 106 7.92 23.61 -9.84
CA ILE A 106 7.81 22.48 -8.89
C ILE A 106 9.20 22.05 -8.45
N ASN A 107 10.13 21.88 -9.37
CA ASN A 107 11.49 21.49 -9.06
C ASN A 107 12.22 22.51 -8.17
N GLU A 108 12.13 23.79 -8.48
CA GLU A 108 12.73 24.87 -7.65
C GLU A 108 12.21 24.84 -6.22
N VAL A 109 10.88 24.76 -6.03
CA VAL A 109 10.26 24.74 -4.71
C VAL A 109 10.58 23.45 -3.96
N SER A 110 10.65 22.32 -4.65
CA SER A 110 11.02 21.02 -4.07
C SER A 110 12.47 21.01 -3.58
N LEU A 111 13.39 21.60 -4.32
CA LEU A 111 14.78 21.78 -3.90
C LEU A 111 14.92 22.70 -2.66
N GLU A 112 14.06 23.71 -2.56
CA GLU A 112 14.03 24.55 -1.36
C GLU A 112 13.47 23.80 -0.15
N ALA A 113 12.37 23.07 -0.32
CA ALA A 113 11.76 22.26 0.72
C ALA A 113 12.70 21.16 1.24
N ALA A 114 13.49 20.54 0.34
CA ALA A 114 14.45 19.51 0.69
C ALA A 114 15.52 19.96 1.71
N LYS A 115 15.76 21.25 1.86
CA LYS A 115 16.69 21.78 2.89
C LYS A 115 16.16 21.59 4.31
N TYR A 116 14.87 21.38 4.47
CA TYR A 116 14.17 21.24 5.74
C TYR A 116 13.68 19.81 5.99
N ALA A 117 14.12 18.86 5.16
CA ALA A 117 13.64 17.48 5.19
C ALA A 117 14.78 16.45 5.31
N ALA A 118 14.47 15.33 5.95
CA ALA A 118 15.28 14.11 6.01
C ALA A 118 14.39 12.90 5.62
N PRO A 119 14.13 12.69 4.32
CA PRO A 119 13.09 11.76 3.86
C PRO A 119 13.35 10.29 4.21
N ASP A 120 14.57 9.90 4.56
CA ASP A 120 14.93 8.53 4.94
C ASP A 120 14.89 8.29 6.45
N GLU A 121 14.49 9.31 7.24
CA GLU A 121 14.53 9.24 8.70
C GLU A 121 13.66 8.12 9.26
N PHE A 122 12.49 7.84 8.68
CA PHE A 122 11.64 6.72 9.12
C PHE A 122 12.40 5.38 9.05
N SER A 123 13.03 5.09 7.93
CA SER A 123 13.81 3.86 7.74
C SER A 123 15.00 3.79 8.71
N ASN A 124 15.68 4.92 8.91
CA ASN A 124 16.79 5.03 9.84
C ASN A 124 16.34 4.80 11.31
N LEU A 125 15.17 5.31 11.69
CA LEU A 125 14.60 5.09 13.02
C LEU A 125 14.22 3.63 13.25
N ILE A 126 13.62 2.96 12.25
CA ILE A 126 13.32 1.52 12.33
C ILE A 126 14.61 0.71 12.49
N GLN A 127 15.63 0.99 11.67
CA GLN A 127 16.94 0.34 11.83
C GLN A 127 17.59 0.67 13.18
N GLY A 128 17.46 1.89 13.66
CA GLY A 128 17.99 2.36 14.94
C GLY A 128 17.41 1.67 16.17
N ILE A 129 16.19 1.14 16.09
CA ILE A 129 15.58 0.30 17.11
C ILE A 129 15.86 -1.21 16.91
N GLY A 130 16.71 -1.58 15.94
CA GLY A 130 17.01 -2.97 15.61
C GLY A 130 15.96 -3.63 14.71
N GLY A 131 15.14 -2.84 14.01
CA GLY A 131 14.18 -3.37 13.04
C GLY A 131 14.87 -3.86 11.77
N GLU A 132 14.45 -5.02 11.28
CA GLU A 132 14.98 -5.68 10.09
C GLU A 132 13.84 -6.00 9.11
N GLY A 133 14.18 -6.21 7.84
CA GLY A 133 13.22 -6.61 6.82
C GLY A 133 12.12 -5.57 6.58
N LEU A 134 12.42 -4.27 6.78
CA LEU A 134 11.46 -3.20 6.48
C LEU A 134 11.05 -3.25 5.02
N ASN A 135 9.77 -3.53 4.78
CA ASN A 135 9.22 -3.71 3.45
C ASN A 135 7.74 -3.33 3.40
N ALA A 136 7.19 -3.29 2.20
CA ALA A 136 5.77 -3.14 1.94
C ALA A 136 5.39 -3.89 0.66
N PHE A 137 4.11 -4.08 0.44
CA PHE A 137 3.59 -4.51 -0.86
C PHE A 137 2.18 -3.97 -1.08
N THR A 138 1.85 -3.75 -2.33
CA THR A 138 0.50 -3.43 -2.81
C THR A 138 -0.03 -4.56 -3.67
N ALA A 139 -1.24 -4.99 -3.37
CA ALA A 139 -2.01 -5.92 -4.20
C ALA A 139 -3.26 -5.23 -4.75
N TYR A 140 -4.17 -6.02 -5.34
CA TYR A 140 -5.42 -5.46 -5.84
C TYR A 140 -6.31 -4.87 -4.74
N ASP A 141 -6.41 -5.56 -3.59
CA ASP A 141 -7.36 -5.24 -2.51
C ASP A 141 -6.70 -4.77 -1.21
N VAL A 142 -5.38 -4.79 -1.14
CA VAL A 142 -4.65 -4.58 0.10
C VAL A 142 -3.31 -3.90 -0.15
N THR A 143 -2.92 -3.04 0.79
CA THR A 143 -1.55 -2.54 0.94
C THR A 143 -1.07 -2.85 2.34
N CYS A 144 0.14 -3.39 2.45
CA CYS A 144 0.71 -3.85 3.71
C CYS A 144 2.12 -3.28 3.90
N TYR A 145 2.43 -2.91 5.15
CA TYR A 145 3.76 -2.48 5.59
C TYR A 145 4.20 -3.34 6.74
N MET A 146 5.42 -3.85 6.69
CA MET A 146 5.89 -4.84 7.65
C MET A 146 7.37 -4.74 7.93
N ASN A 147 7.76 -5.20 9.10
CA ASN A 147 9.14 -5.53 9.46
C ASN A 147 9.19 -6.35 10.76
N SER A 148 10.34 -6.97 11.02
CA SER A 148 10.66 -7.54 12.34
C SER A 148 11.33 -6.49 13.23
N PHE A 149 11.22 -6.67 14.55
CA PHE A 149 11.89 -5.83 15.53
C PHE A 149 12.04 -6.57 16.88
N PRO A 150 13.06 -6.24 17.69
CA PRO A 150 13.24 -6.84 19.01
C PRO A 150 12.06 -6.53 19.95
N ALA A 151 11.57 -7.53 20.68
CA ALA A 151 10.40 -7.44 21.56
C ALA A 151 10.44 -6.25 22.55
N TYR A 152 11.62 -5.94 23.13
CA TYR A 152 11.78 -4.82 24.05
C TYR A 152 11.63 -3.43 23.40
N GLN A 153 11.49 -3.36 22.08
CA GLN A 153 11.24 -2.12 21.33
C GLN A 153 9.75 -1.92 20.97
N MET A 154 8.85 -2.76 21.46
CA MET A 154 7.42 -2.74 21.15
C MET A 154 6.81 -1.33 21.18
N GLU A 155 6.98 -0.59 22.28
CA GLU A 155 6.40 0.76 22.40
C GLU A 155 6.95 1.73 21.37
N ARG A 156 8.25 1.65 21.04
CA ARG A 156 8.87 2.52 20.02
C ARG A 156 8.36 2.17 18.64
N TRP A 157 8.30 0.89 18.31
CA TRP A 157 7.78 0.44 17.02
C TRP A 157 6.33 0.87 16.83
N LEU A 158 5.46 0.62 17.79
CA LEU A 158 4.06 1.06 17.77
C LEU A 158 3.94 2.58 17.61
N THR A 159 4.81 3.35 18.26
CA THR A 159 4.83 4.81 18.14
C THR A 159 5.20 5.26 16.73
N LEU A 160 6.26 4.68 16.14
CA LEU A 160 6.72 5.01 14.78
C LEU A 160 5.67 4.67 13.72
N TYR A 161 5.06 3.48 13.83
CA TYR A 161 4.03 3.05 12.88
C TYR A 161 2.72 3.82 13.01
N ALA A 162 2.30 4.18 14.22
CA ALA A 162 1.13 5.04 14.42
C ALA A 162 1.38 6.46 13.92
N ASP A 163 2.59 7.01 14.13
CA ASP A 163 2.97 8.34 13.63
C ASP A 163 2.94 8.39 12.09
N ARG A 164 3.52 7.39 11.42
CA ARG A 164 3.49 7.21 9.97
C ARG A 164 2.08 7.35 9.38
N LEU A 165 1.06 6.93 10.14
CA LEU A 165 -0.34 6.93 9.75
C LEU A 165 -1.13 8.13 10.29
N THR A 166 -0.48 9.11 10.90
CA THR A 166 -1.18 10.27 11.47
C THR A 166 -1.19 11.45 10.50
N ASN A 167 -0.02 11.96 10.15
CA ASN A 167 0.13 13.12 9.27
C ASN A 167 1.27 12.89 8.26
N PRO A 168 1.14 11.96 7.30
CA PRO A 168 2.18 11.73 6.32
C PRO A 168 2.41 12.96 5.45
N VAL A 169 3.67 13.21 5.14
CA VAL A 169 4.10 14.24 4.22
C VAL A 169 4.77 13.59 3.02
N PHE A 170 4.18 13.75 1.86
CA PHE A 170 4.64 13.09 0.62
C PHE A 170 5.80 13.86 -0.01
N ARG A 171 6.94 13.83 0.70
CA ARG A 171 8.19 14.49 0.30
C ARG A 171 8.80 13.83 -0.91
N SER A 172 9.62 14.59 -1.63
CA SER A 172 10.36 14.06 -2.79
C SER A 172 9.46 13.39 -3.84
N PHE A 173 8.21 13.85 -3.96
CA PHE A 173 7.18 13.25 -4.81
C PHE A 173 7.68 13.00 -6.23
N GLN A 174 8.34 13.98 -6.88
CA GLN A 174 8.85 13.80 -8.24
C GLN A 174 9.99 12.77 -8.31
N ALA A 175 10.93 12.80 -7.36
CA ALA A 175 12.06 11.86 -7.36
C ALA A 175 11.59 10.42 -7.15
N GLU A 176 10.60 10.22 -6.26
CA GLU A 176 10.03 8.88 -6.05
C GLU A 176 9.22 8.39 -7.25
N LEU A 177 8.58 9.31 -7.98
CA LEU A 177 7.91 8.96 -9.24
C LEU A 177 8.90 8.41 -10.27
N GLU A 178 10.11 8.95 -10.32
CA GLU A 178 11.17 8.46 -11.21
C GLU A 178 11.56 7.02 -10.82
N ASN A 179 11.67 6.70 -9.53
CA ASN A 179 11.92 5.34 -9.05
C ASN A 179 10.80 4.38 -9.46
N VAL A 180 9.53 4.76 -9.23
CA VAL A 180 8.37 3.95 -9.64
C VAL A 180 8.32 3.77 -11.16
N PHE A 181 8.73 4.79 -11.93
CA PHE A 181 8.78 4.69 -13.39
C PHE A 181 9.91 3.76 -13.88
N GLU A 182 11.06 3.73 -13.21
CA GLU A 182 12.12 2.76 -13.47
C GLU A 182 11.67 1.34 -13.13
N GLU A 183 10.95 1.15 -12.02
CA GLU A 183 10.34 -0.13 -11.67
C GLU A 183 9.32 -0.57 -12.74
N TYR A 184 8.48 0.35 -13.23
CA TYR A 184 7.59 0.09 -14.35
C TYR A 184 8.34 -0.40 -15.59
N ASN A 185 9.48 0.22 -15.94
CA ASN A 185 10.30 -0.22 -17.05
C ASN A 185 10.86 -1.63 -16.83
N MET A 186 11.26 -1.96 -15.59
CA MET A 186 11.73 -3.32 -15.26
C MET A 186 10.61 -4.37 -15.45
N TYR A 187 9.37 -4.05 -15.07
CA TYR A 187 8.23 -4.94 -15.33
C TYR A 187 7.90 -5.09 -16.82
N LEU A 188 8.16 -4.07 -17.64
CA LEU A 188 8.02 -4.20 -19.10
C LEU A 188 9.04 -5.14 -19.74
N ASP A 189 10.18 -5.36 -19.10
CA ASP A 189 11.21 -6.29 -19.56
C ASP A 189 10.96 -7.74 -19.09
N ASP A 190 9.99 -7.95 -18.17
CA ASP A 190 9.68 -9.26 -17.63
C ASP A 190 8.55 -9.97 -18.38
N ASN A 191 8.88 -11.12 -18.99
CA ASN A 191 7.93 -11.93 -19.76
C ASN A 191 6.78 -12.49 -18.90
N SER A 192 7.02 -12.76 -17.62
CA SER A 192 5.99 -13.28 -16.71
C SER A 192 4.91 -12.22 -16.45
N THR A 193 5.32 -10.95 -16.34
CA THR A 193 4.42 -9.80 -16.24
C THR A 193 3.53 -9.66 -17.47
N HIS A 194 4.09 -9.82 -18.67
CA HIS A 194 3.30 -9.79 -19.91
C HIS A 194 2.27 -10.92 -19.98
N SER A 195 2.66 -12.13 -19.61
CA SER A 195 1.77 -13.30 -19.58
C SER A 195 0.64 -13.07 -18.57
N ARG A 196 0.97 -12.66 -17.34
CA ARG A 196 -0.02 -12.34 -16.30
C ARG A 196 -1.02 -11.25 -16.76
N ASN A 197 -0.52 -10.14 -17.27
CA ASN A 197 -1.36 -9.02 -17.71
C ASN A 197 -2.28 -9.42 -18.86
N PHE A 198 -1.80 -10.24 -19.79
CA PHE A 198 -2.63 -10.78 -20.85
C PHE A 198 -3.76 -11.68 -20.29
N ILE A 199 -3.43 -12.58 -19.39
CA ILE A 199 -4.39 -13.50 -18.77
C ILE A 199 -5.42 -12.72 -17.96
N PHE A 200 -4.98 -11.85 -17.06
CA PHE A 200 -5.87 -11.05 -16.22
C PHE A 200 -6.74 -10.09 -17.04
N GLY A 201 -6.19 -9.50 -18.12
CA GLY A 201 -6.96 -8.69 -19.04
C GLY A 201 -8.09 -9.44 -19.74
N LYS A 202 -7.96 -10.79 -19.92
CA LYS A 202 -9.00 -11.65 -20.48
C LYS A 202 -9.96 -12.18 -19.43
N LEU A 203 -9.43 -12.61 -18.28
CA LEU A 203 -10.24 -13.14 -17.18
C LEU A 203 -11.13 -12.06 -16.55
N TYR A 204 -10.65 -10.84 -16.47
CA TYR A 204 -11.27 -9.74 -15.73
C TYR A 204 -11.61 -8.54 -16.62
N GLU A 205 -12.02 -8.79 -17.86
CA GLU A 205 -12.41 -7.71 -18.77
C GLU A 205 -13.52 -6.83 -18.14
N GLY A 206 -13.27 -5.52 -18.04
CA GLY A 206 -14.17 -4.58 -17.38
C GLY A 206 -14.09 -4.53 -15.85
N HIS A 207 -13.27 -5.38 -15.23
CA HIS A 207 -12.98 -5.37 -13.80
C HIS A 207 -11.65 -4.65 -13.53
N ALA A 208 -11.48 -4.07 -12.34
CA ALA A 208 -10.22 -3.42 -11.97
C ALA A 208 -9.02 -4.38 -11.96
N TYR A 209 -9.22 -5.66 -11.75
CA TYR A 209 -8.16 -6.67 -11.79
C TYR A 209 -7.54 -6.86 -13.18
N ALA A 210 -8.18 -6.36 -14.25
CA ALA A 210 -7.57 -6.33 -15.57
C ALA A 210 -6.47 -5.26 -15.70
N ARG A 211 -6.35 -4.35 -14.72
CA ARG A 211 -5.31 -3.30 -14.70
C ARG A 211 -4.07 -3.81 -13.98
N ASP A 212 -2.91 -3.33 -14.40
CA ASP A 212 -1.67 -3.59 -13.67
C ASP A 212 -1.63 -2.79 -12.36
N ILE A 213 -1.11 -3.39 -11.29
CA ILE A 213 -0.99 -2.74 -9.97
C ILE A 213 -0.07 -1.53 -10.02
N ILE A 214 1.01 -1.61 -10.81
CA ILE A 214 1.92 -0.47 -10.98
C ILE A 214 1.31 0.66 -11.80
N GLY A 215 0.18 0.42 -12.47
CA GLY A 215 -0.55 1.39 -13.28
C GLY A 215 -0.05 1.49 -14.71
N TYR A 216 -0.54 2.50 -15.43
CA TYR A 216 -0.18 2.76 -16.81
C TYR A 216 0.80 3.91 -16.93
N ALA A 217 1.70 3.83 -17.93
CA ALA A 217 2.72 4.84 -18.18
C ALA A 217 2.15 6.27 -18.35
N GLU A 218 0.97 6.39 -18.93
CA GLU A 218 0.31 7.70 -19.15
C GLU A 218 -0.09 8.37 -17.84
N ASP A 219 -0.55 7.59 -16.86
CA ASP A 219 -0.90 8.08 -15.52
C ASP A 219 0.34 8.42 -14.72
N LEU A 220 1.37 7.56 -14.76
CA LEU A 220 2.66 7.80 -14.10
C LEU A 220 3.38 9.04 -14.65
N LYS A 221 3.28 9.32 -15.97
CA LYS A 221 3.81 10.55 -16.58
C LYS A 221 3.01 11.81 -16.25
N ASN A 222 1.86 11.67 -15.62
CA ASN A 222 0.96 12.77 -15.30
C ASN A 222 0.55 12.72 -13.81
N PRO A 223 1.52 12.81 -12.92
CA PRO A 223 1.31 12.56 -11.50
C PRO A 223 0.33 13.55 -10.89
N LYS A 224 -0.57 13.04 -10.06
CA LYS A 224 -1.65 13.81 -9.45
C LYS A 224 -1.51 13.74 -7.93
N LEU A 225 -0.64 14.56 -7.35
CA LEU A 225 -0.37 14.58 -5.90
C LEU A 225 -1.67 14.72 -5.09
N ARG A 226 -2.61 15.55 -5.53
CA ARG A 226 -3.93 15.70 -4.87
C ARG A 226 -4.69 14.38 -4.83
N LYS A 227 -4.68 13.59 -5.91
CA LYS A 227 -5.34 12.29 -5.95
C LYS A 227 -4.71 11.28 -4.97
N LEU A 228 -3.39 11.34 -4.80
CA LEU A 228 -2.69 10.51 -3.84
C LEU A 228 -3.07 10.90 -2.40
N ILE A 229 -3.12 12.20 -2.09
CA ILE A 229 -3.60 12.72 -0.80
C ILE A 229 -5.07 12.29 -0.55
N ASP A 230 -5.93 12.43 -1.55
CA ASP A 230 -7.34 12.04 -1.47
C ASP A 230 -7.49 10.52 -1.23
N PHE A 231 -6.69 9.71 -1.93
CA PHE A 231 -6.68 8.25 -1.77
C PHE A 231 -6.25 7.86 -0.36
N TYR A 232 -5.15 8.44 0.14
CA TYR A 232 -4.72 8.25 1.52
C TYR A 232 -5.82 8.64 2.51
N ASN A 233 -6.38 9.84 2.41
CA ASN A 233 -7.40 10.35 3.32
C ASN A 233 -8.69 9.52 3.31
N THR A 234 -8.98 8.85 2.20
CA THR A 234 -10.18 8.02 2.03
C THR A 234 -9.99 6.64 2.64
N TRP A 235 -8.86 5.99 2.37
CA TRP A 235 -8.70 4.56 2.62
C TRP A 235 -7.81 4.22 3.82
N TYR A 236 -6.85 5.09 4.18
CA TYR A 236 -5.92 4.86 5.30
C TYR A 236 -6.50 5.39 6.60
N VAL A 237 -7.57 4.77 7.01
CA VAL A 237 -8.32 5.10 8.24
C VAL A 237 -8.45 3.84 9.10
N PRO A 238 -8.40 3.95 10.45
CA PRO A 238 -8.33 2.79 11.33
C PRO A 238 -9.46 1.79 11.10
N ASN A 239 -10.67 2.25 10.82
CA ASN A 239 -11.82 1.38 10.53
C ASN A 239 -11.76 0.66 9.15
N ASN A 240 -10.67 0.85 8.40
CA ASN A 240 -10.32 0.12 7.17
C ASN A 240 -8.96 -0.57 7.28
N MET A 241 -8.41 -0.69 8.48
CA MET A 241 -7.05 -1.18 8.70
C MET A 241 -7.02 -2.29 9.75
N ALA A 242 -5.93 -3.06 9.72
CA ALA A 242 -5.58 -4.01 10.75
C ALA A 242 -4.12 -3.82 11.20
N LEU A 243 -3.88 -4.07 12.48
CA LEU A 243 -2.57 -4.23 13.08
C LEU A 243 -2.39 -5.71 13.42
N ILE A 244 -1.28 -6.30 13.00
CA ILE A 244 -0.95 -7.69 13.27
C ILE A 244 0.42 -7.74 13.95
N LEU A 245 0.50 -8.39 15.11
CA LEU A 245 1.74 -8.64 15.84
C LEU A 245 1.87 -10.12 16.13
N VAL A 246 3.03 -10.69 15.81
CA VAL A 246 3.35 -12.10 16.06
C VAL A 246 4.76 -12.19 16.64
N GLY A 247 4.95 -12.86 17.76
CA GLY A 247 6.28 -13.10 18.33
C GLY A 247 6.34 -12.96 19.87
N ASP A 248 7.52 -12.63 20.38
CA ASP A 248 7.85 -12.63 21.81
C ASP A 248 7.33 -11.37 22.53
N PHE A 249 6.08 -11.39 22.95
CA PHE A 249 5.50 -10.32 23.77
C PHE A 249 4.34 -10.84 24.62
N ASP A 250 4.04 -10.16 25.70
CA ASP A 250 2.85 -10.39 26.52
C ASP A 250 1.66 -9.60 25.94
N ILE A 251 0.57 -10.29 25.61
CA ILE A 251 -0.64 -9.71 25.02
C ILE A 251 -1.25 -8.64 25.92
N GLU A 252 -1.39 -8.92 27.23
CA GLU A 252 -2.08 -8.01 28.15
C GLU A 252 -1.25 -6.74 28.41
N ALA A 253 0.08 -6.84 28.41
CA ALA A 253 0.97 -5.69 28.51
C ALA A 253 1.00 -4.86 27.20
N THR A 254 0.76 -5.48 26.03
CA THR A 254 0.83 -4.83 24.73
C THR A 254 -0.46 -4.08 24.38
N LYS A 255 -1.63 -4.58 24.78
CA LYS A 255 -2.93 -3.90 24.49
C LYS A 255 -2.97 -2.43 24.88
N PRO A 256 -2.55 -2.00 26.12
CA PRO A 256 -2.54 -0.57 26.47
C PRO A 256 -1.59 0.27 25.62
N LEU A 257 -0.49 -0.30 25.10
CA LEU A 257 0.45 0.40 24.22
C LEU A 257 -0.19 0.65 22.85
N ILE A 258 -0.92 -0.34 22.33
CA ILE A 258 -1.67 -0.20 21.06
C ILE A 258 -2.74 0.88 21.21
N GLU A 259 -3.53 0.86 22.30
CA GLU A 259 -4.54 1.89 22.56
C GLU A 259 -3.92 3.28 22.67
N LYS A 260 -2.80 3.41 23.39
CA LYS A 260 -2.07 4.69 23.54
C LYS A 260 -1.55 5.26 22.21
N THR A 261 -1.26 4.42 21.24
CA THR A 261 -0.66 4.79 19.95
C THR A 261 -1.70 4.80 18.83
N PHE A 262 -2.16 3.65 18.38
CA PHE A 262 -3.12 3.49 17.28
C PHE A 262 -4.54 3.94 17.64
N GLY A 263 -4.93 3.95 18.92
CA GLY A 263 -6.22 4.46 19.37
C GLY A 263 -6.43 5.94 19.07
N LYS A 264 -5.36 6.71 18.80
CA LYS A 264 -5.42 8.13 18.41
C LYS A 264 -5.78 8.37 16.95
N LEU A 265 -5.66 7.35 16.10
CA LEU A 265 -6.02 7.48 14.69
C LEU A 265 -7.50 7.77 14.53
N GLN A 266 -7.84 8.67 13.61
CA GLN A 266 -9.21 9.15 13.43
C GLN A 266 -9.96 8.30 12.40
N ALA A 267 -11.02 7.64 12.84
CA ALA A 267 -11.95 6.97 11.93
C ALA A 267 -12.69 7.97 11.03
N ARG A 268 -12.98 7.54 9.80
CA ARG A 268 -13.77 8.32 8.85
C ARG A 268 -14.75 7.40 8.13
N PRO A 269 -15.91 7.92 7.67
CA PRO A 269 -16.80 7.13 6.82
C PRO A 269 -16.07 6.65 5.56
N LEU A 270 -16.23 5.38 5.24
CA LEU A 270 -15.72 4.82 3.99
C LEU A 270 -16.77 5.02 2.89
N PRO A 271 -16.37 5.35 1.66
CA PRO A 271 -17.28 5.35 0.53
C PRO A 271 -17.71 3.93 0.17
N ASP A 272 -18.85 3.83 -0.53
CA ASP A 272 -19.22 2.57 -1.16
C ASP A 272 -18.19 2.19 -2.23
N ARG A 273 -17.70 0.95 -2.15
CA ARG A 273 -16.75 0.44 -3.16
C ARG A 273 -17.46 0.17 -4.48
N THR A 274 -16.75 0.40 -5.56
CA THR A 274 -17.21 0.02 -6.90
C THR A 274 -17.47 -1.48 -6.94
N LYS A 275 -18.69 -1.86 -7.33
CA LYS A 275 -19.03 -3.25 -7.56
C LYS A 275 -18.73 -3.59 -9.02
N TYR A 276 -17.84 -4.52 -9.21
CA TYR A 276 -17.54 -5.06 -10.52
C TYR A 276 -18.41 -6.27 -10.83
N PRO A 277 -18.79 -6.49 -12.10
CA PRO A 277 -19.51 -7.69 -12.47
C PRO A 277 -18.62 -8.92 -12.27
N THR A 278 -19.22 -10.01 -11.83
CA THR A 278 -18.53 -11.31 -11.83
C THR A 278 -18.31 -11.72 -13.27
N THR A 279 -17.08 -12.00 -13.64
CA THR A 279 -16.74 -12.51 -14.97
C THR A 279 -17.21 -13.97 -15.04
N ALA A 280 -18.13 -14.28 -15.92
CA ALA A 280 -18.55 -15.65 -16.18
C ALA A 280 -18.36 -15.95 -17.67
N PHE A 281 -17.63 -17.00 -17.97
CA PHE A 281 -17.54 -17.49 -19.35
C PHE A 281 -18.77 -18.32 -19.70
N ALA A 282 -19.46 -17.93 -20.76
CA ALA A 282 -20.63 -18.67 -21.25
C ALA A 282 -20.23 -19.97 -21.98
N GLN A 283 -19.00 -20.07 -22.43
CA GLN A 283 -18.42 -21.18 -23.17
C GLN A 283 -16.90 -21.15 -23.05
N ASP A 284 -16.22 -22.22 -23.46
CA ASP A 284 -14.77 -22.27 -23.56
C ASP A 284 -14.28 -21.18 -24.53
N GLU A 285 -13.38 -20.34 -24.06
CA GLU A 285 -12.73 -19.30 -24.85
C GLU A 285 -11.26 -19.61 -25.02
N ARG A 286 -10.70 -19.31 -26.18
CA ARG A 286 -9.28 -19.57 -26.48
C ARG A 286 -8.65 -18.31 -27.01
N TYR A 287 -7.56 -17.91 -26.37
CA TYR A 287 -6.77 -16.77 -26.73
C TYR A 287 -5.34 -17.19 -27.01
N SER A 288 -4.64 -16.45 -27.88
CA SER A 288 -3.22 -16.62 -28.10
C SER A 288 -2.55 -15.27 -28.30
N ALA A 289 -1.35 -15.11 -27.77
CA ALA A 289 -0.53 -13.92 -27.94
C ALA A 289 0.94 -14.34 -28.09
N LYS A 290 1.74 -13.48 -28.72
CA LYS A 290 3.18 -13.66 -28.80
C LYS A 290 3.82 -12.68 -27.81
N LEU A 291 4.13 -13.17 -26.60
CA LEU A 291 4.57 -12.37 -25.46
C LEU A 291 5.99 -12.67 -25.00
N GLY A 292 6.54 -13.82 -25.34
CA GLY A 292 7.86 -14.25 -24.90
C GLY A 292 8.52 -15.23 -25.86
N TYR A 293 9.65 -15.79 -25.44
CA TYR A 293 10.46 -16.73 -26.24
C TYR A 293 10.08 -18.19 -26.04
N MET A 294 9.43 -18.51 -24.93
CA MET A 294 9.01 -19.87 -24.58
C MET A 294 7.50 -20.02 -24.79
N PRO A 295 7.05 -21.13 -25.38
CA PRO A 295 5.61 -21.41 -25.46
C PRO A 295 5.08 -21.78 -24.07
N GLU A 296 4.00 -21.12 -23.66
CA GLU A 296 3.31 -21.34 -22.39
C GLU A 296 1.84 -21.66 -22.67
N LEU A 297 1.24 -22.54 -21.88
CA LEU A 297 -0.16 -22.85 -21.91
C LEU A 297 -0.76 -22.58 -20.52
N TYR A 298 -1.74 -21.69 -20.47
CA TYR A 298 -2.52 -21.42 -19.27
C TYR A 298 -3.95 -21.91 -19.46
N ILE A 299 -4.46 -22.58 -18.45
CA ILE A 299 -5.86 -22.98 -18.35
C ILE A 299 -6.42 -22.30 -17.13
N ALA A 300 -7.44 -21.47 -17.31
CA ALA A 300 -8.00 -20.66 -16.25
C ALA A 300 -9.50 -20.93 -16.09
N TYR A 301 -9.95 -20.98 -14.85
CA TYR A 301 -11.34 -21.16 -14.45
C TYR A 301 -11.75 -20.03 -13.50
N ASN A 302 -13.03 -19.68 -13.52
CA ASN A 302 -13.56 -18.80 -12.50
C ASN A 302 -13.61 -19.55 -11.17
N GLY A 303 -13.07 -18.93 -10.13
CA GLY A 303 -13.18 -19.39 -8.76
C GLY A 303 -14.42 -18.81 -8.07
N VAL A 304 -14.42 -18.90 -6.75
CA VAL A 304 -15.40 -18.28 -5.86
C VAL A 304 -14.76 -17.06 -5.17
N PRO A 305 -15.56 -16.13 -4.63
CA PRO A 305 -15.03 -15.02 -3.82
C PRO A 305 -14.30 -15.55 -2.58
N VAL A 306 -13.30 -14.79 -2.12
CA VAL A 306 -12.62 -15.05 -0.85
C VAL A 306 -13.64 -15.09 0.30
N GLY A 307 -13.54 -16.09 1.17
CA GLY A 307 -14.47 -16.34 2.27
C GLY A 307 -15.73 -17.12 1.87
N ASP A 308 -15.85 -17.55 0.61
CA ASP A 308 -16.91 -18.46 0.21
C ASP A 308 -16.68 -19.86 0.82
N LYS A 309 -17.79 -20.57 1.10
CA LYS A 309 -17.74 -21.93 1.67
C LYS A 309 -17.00 -22.95 0.81
N ASP A 310 -16.94 -22.72 -0.49
CA ASP A 310 -16.30 -23.60 -1.47
C ASP A 310 -14.84 -23.22 -1.78
N GLU A 311 -14.31 -22.09 -1.21
CA GLU A 311 -12.93 -21.63 -1.41
C GLU A 311 -11.92 -22.71 -1.03
N LEU A 312 -12.01 -23.26 0.17
CA LEU A 312 -11.09 -24.30 0.65
C LEU A 312 -11.10 -25.57 -0.23
N LEU A 313 -12.25 -25.89 -0.83
CA LEU A 313 -12.35 -27.03 -1.74
C LEU A 313 -11.66 -26.74 -3.07
N LEU A 314 -11.74 -25.51 -3.57
CA LEU A 314 -11.06 -25.10 -4.80
C LEU A 314 -9.54 -25.03 -4.60
N ASP A 315 -9.07 -24.54 -3.47
CA ASP A 315 -7.65 -24.53 -3.12
C ASP A 315 -7.10 -25.96 -3.08
N PHE A 316 -7.82 -26.87 -2.41
CA PHE A 316 -7.44 -28.28 -2.38
C PHE A 316 -7.44 -28.95 -3.75
N LEU A 317 -8.37 -28.59 -4.64
CA LEU A 317 -8.42 -29.09 -6.02
C LEU A 317 -7.27 -28.54 -6.87
N GLY A 318 -6.80 -27.33 -6.57
CA GLY A 318 -5.64 -26.71 -7.23
C GLY A 318 -4.31 -27.37 -6.88
N ASP A 319 -4.24 -28.06 -5.74
CA ASP A 319 -3.03 -28.75 -5.23
C ASP A 319 -2.94 -30.23 -5.73
N ILE A 320 -3.97 -30.77 -6.38
CA ILE A 320 -4.02 -32.14 -6.93
C ILE A 320 -3.67 -32.13 -8.42
#